data_15f04f5e8d4b8ac0dc5b44933e3041ef
#
_entry.id   15f04f5e8d4b8ac0dc5b44933e3041ef
#
_cell.length_a   1.000
_cell.length_b   1.000
_cell.length_c   1.000
_cell.angle_alpha   90.00
_cell.angle_beta   90.00
_cell.angle_gamma   90.00
#
_symmetry.space_group_name_H-M   'P 1'
#
loop_
_entity.id
_entity.type
_entity.pdbx_description
1 polymer ?
#
loop_
_entity_poly.entity_id
_entity_poly.type
_entity_poly.pdbx_seq_one_letter_code
_entity_poly.pdbx_strand_id
1 'polypeptide(L)'
;LESKSTHPISKAFKEYIEANNLKILDVEKFEDISGYGIVGTIDNNTILVGNSKLLNKYKVENKYIEQEELLATNGNSIVYIAKNNEIFGIIGVNDIIRDNVKNIIEELNKNNIEVIMLTGDNNKTAKSIADTLGIKNVIANVTPNEKSNIIKKLKDEGKIVMMCGDGINDSPALALSDIGVSVNSGTDIARDSSDVILTKNDLTSIMNLINISKKTIRNIKQN
;
A
#
# COMPACT_ATOMS: atom_id res chain seq x y z
N LEU A 1 9.15 6.60 18.76
CA LEU A 1 8.72 5.21 18.52
C LEU A 1 8.95 4.81 17.07
N GLU A 2 8.38 5.52 16.10
CA GLU A 2 8.47 5.22 14.67
C GLU A 2 9.91 5.14 14.15
N SER A 3 10.87 5.82 14.76
CA SER A 3 12.28 5.72 14.36
C SER A 3 12.88 4.31 14.54
N LYS A 4 12.27 3.48 15.38
CA LYS A 4 12.68 2.08 15.63
C LYS A 4 11.89 1.05 14.80
N SER A 5 10.81 1.46 14.14
CA SER A 5 9.99 0.58 13.29
C SER A 5 10.57 0.41 11.89
N THR A 6 10.32 -0.74 11.29
CA THR A 6 10.63 -1.04 9.87
C THR A 6 9.45 -0.80 8.93
N HIS A 7 8.31 -0.34 9.46
CA HIS A 7 7.10 -0.10 8.67
C HIS A 7 7.30 1.04 7.65
N PRO A 8 6.73 0.99 6.44
CA PRO A 8 6.87 2.05 5.42
C PRO A 8 6.51 3.45 5.92
N ILE A 9 5.49 3.57 6.77
CA ILE A 9 5.07 4.84 7.40
C ILE A 9 6.20 5.47 8.22
N SER A 10 7.05 4.67 8.84
CA SER A 10 8.17 5.16 9.65
C SER A 10 9.17 5.99 8.85
N LYS A 11 9.27 5.73 7.54
CA LYS A 11 10.12 6.52 6.64
C LYS A 11 9.59 7.94 6.51
N ALA A 12 8.29 8.11 6.33
CA ALA A 12 7.65 9.44 6.25
C ALA A 12 7.86 10.24 7.55
N PHE A 13 7.74 9.58 8.71
CA PHE A 13 8.04 10.22 10.00
C PHE A 13 9.50 10.64 10.13
N LYS A 14 10.46 9.81 9.71
CA LYS A 14 11.88 10.16 9.75
C LYS A 14 12.20 11.36 8.87
N GLU A 15 11.72 11.35 7.64
CA GLU A 15 11.88 12.48 6.70
C GLU A 15 11.28 13.78 7.27
N TYR A 16 10.11 13.70 7.88
CA TYR A 16 9.46 14.87 8.52
C TYR A 16 10.26 15.39 9.73
N ILE A 17 10.78 14.49 10.57
CA ILE A 17 11.61 14.84 11.75
C ILE A 17 12.88 15.54 11.30
N GLU A 18 13.58 15.01 10.28
CA GLU A 18 14.81 15.58 9.74
C GLU A 18 14.55 16.95 9.08
N ALA A 19 13.52 17.08 8.26
CA ALA A 19 13.16 18.32 7.58
C ALA A 19 12.80 19.46 8.56
N ASN A 20 12.26 19.12 9.74
CA ASN A 20 11.84 20.11 10.75
C ASN A 20 12.81 20.20 11.94
N ASN A 21 13.96 19.54 11.90
CA ASN A 21 14.96 19.52 12.98
C ASN A 21 14.35 19.17 14.36
N LEU A 22 13.43 18.20 14.39
CA LEU A 22 12.75 17.80 15.62
C LEU A 22 13.64 16.89 16.47
N LYS A 23 13.62 17.11 17.79
CA LYS A 23 14.34 16.26 18.73
C LYS A 23 13.63 14.91 18.91
N ILE A 24 14.37 13.84 18.72
CA ILE A 24 13.89 12.48 18.99
C ILE A 24 14.03 12.22 20.50
N LEU A 25 12.97 11.71 21.12
CA LEU A 25 12.97 11.28 22.51
C LEU A 25 13.45 9.84 22.62
N ASP A 26 14.12 9.52 23.71
CA ASP A 26 14.57 8.16 24.00
C ASP A 26 13.38 7.25 24.34
N VAL A 27 13.40 6.04 23.81
CA VAL A 27 12.37 5.03 24.00
C VAL A 27 12.91 3.92 24.89
N GLU A 28 12.34 3.76 26.07
CA GLU A 28 12.74 2.79 27.09
C GLU A 28 12.32 1.37 26.72
N LYS A 29 11.07 1.21 26.28
CA LYS A 29 10.49 -0.06 25.84
C LYS A 29 9.85 0.13 24.48
N PHE A 30 9.90 -0.91 23.64
CA PHE A 30 9.37 -0.90 22.28
C PHE A 30 8.81 -2.27 21.94
N GLU A 31 7.57 -2.30 21.44
CA GLU A 31 6.89 -3.48 20.94
C GLU A 31 6.19 -3.14 19.63
N ASP A 32 6.49 -3.86 18.58
CA ASP A 32 5.79 -3.78 17.30
C ASP A 32 4.72 -4.87 17.26
N ILE A 33 3.44 -4.46 17.18
CA ILE A 33 2.29 -5.36 17.14
C ILE A 33 1.81 -5.43 15.69
N SER A 34 2.22 -6.49 15.00
CA SER A 34 1.93 -6.67 13.58
C SER A 34 0.45 -6.47 13.24
N GLY A 35 0.18 -5.58 12.28
CA GLY A 35 -1.18 -5.23 11.84
C GLY A 35 -1.95 -4.26 12.75
N TYR A 36 -1.35 -3.81 13.85
CA TYR A 36 -1.95 -2.85 14.78
C TYR A 36 -1.16 -1.56 14.89
N GLY A 37 0.16 -1.65 15.06
CA GLY A 37 1.06 -0.52 15.29
C GLY A 37 2.04 -0.77 16.40
N ILE A 38 2.52 0.28 17.04
CA ILE A 38 3.66 0.29 17.95
C ILE A 38 3.22 0.75 19.34
N VAL A 39 3.76 0.08 20.34
CA VAL A 39 3.62 0.46 21.76
C VAL A 39 5.00 0.71 22.34
N GLY A 40 5.14 1.74 23.11
CA GLY A 40 6.41 2.01 23.80
C GLY A 40 6.26 2.85 25.06
N THR A 41 7.35 2.94 25.82
CA THR A 41 7.43 3.77 27.03
C THR A 41 8.41 4.91 26.80
N ILE A 42 7.99 6.13 27.09
CA ILE A 42 8.79 7.34 27.02
C ILE A 42 8.52 8.13 28.31
N ASP A 43 9.54 8.43 29.09
CA ASP A 43 9.43 9.17 30.37
C ASP A 43 8.33 8.57 31.28
N ASN A 44 8.34 7.27 31.50
CA ASN A 44 7.33 6.51 32.25
C ASN A 44 5.89 6.59 31.70
N ASN A 45 5.66 7.11 30.50
CA ASN A 45 4.35 7.14 29.87
C ASN A 45 4.25 6.06 28.81
N THR A 46 3.13 5.36 28.77
CA THR A 46 2.81 4.43 27.68
C THR A 46 2.33 5.22 26.47
N ILE A 47 3.00 5.06 25.35
CA ILE A 47 2.67 5.69 24.07
C ILE A 47 2.23 4.62 23.08
N LEU A 48 1.09 4.83 22.46
CA LEU A 48 0.54 4.00 21.40
C LEU A 48 0.59 4.78 20.08
N VAL A 49 1.10 4.17 19.03
CA VAL A 49 1.08 4.73 17.66
C VAL A 49 0.61 3.65 16.70
N GLY A 50 -0.53 3.83 16.06
CA GLY A 50 -1.05 2.79 15.17
C GLY A 50 -2.45 3.08 14.63
N ASN A 51 -3.12 2.03 14.13
CA ASN A 51 -4.45 2.12 13.55
C ASN A 51 -5.58 2.03 14.60
N SER A 52 -6.83 2.12 14.16
CA SER A 52 -8.01 2.03 15.04
C SER A 52 -8.12 0.70 15.81
N LYS A 53 -7.56 -0.39 15.26
CA LYS A 53 -7.54 -1.69 15.95
C LYS A 53 -6.65 -1.64 17.20
N LEU A 54 -5.54 -0.86 17.17
CA LEU A 54 -4.67 -0.64 18.33
C LEU A 54 -5.42 0.11 19.42
N LEU A 55 -6.13 1.20 19.08
CA LEU A 55 -6.96 1.94 20.04
C LEU A 55 -7.98 1.03 20.72
N ASN A 56 -8.70 0.23 19.92
CA ASN A 56 -9.70 -0.70 20.44
C ASN A 56 -9.09 -1.75 21.40
N LYS A 57 -7.91 -2.30 21.04
CA LYS A 57 -7.19 -3.27 21.88
C LYS A 57 -6.85 -2.68 23.26
N TYR A 58 -6.47 -1.41 23.30
CA TYR A 58 -6.12 -0.69 24.55
C TYR A 58 -7.27 0.11 25.13
N LYS A 59 -8.50 -0.04 24.59
CA LYS A 59 -9.73 0.63 25.08
C LYS A 59 -9.58 2.16 25.12
N VAL A 60 -8.91 2.73 24.15
CA VAL A 60 -8.77 4.18 24.00
C VAL A 60 -9.93 4.70 23.16
N GLU A 61 -10.68 5.66 23.71
CA GLU A 61 -11.79 6.30 23.02
C GLU A 61 -11.28 7.30 21.98
N ASN A 62 -11.81 7.21 20.75
CA ASN A 62 -11.49 8.16 19.70
C ASN A 62 -12.37 9.41 19.81
N LYS A 63 -11.75 10.56 20.15
CA LYS A 63 -12.40 11.87 20.26
C LYS A 63 -12.28 12.70 18.96
N TYR A 64 -11.56 12.21 17.94
CA TYR A 64 -11.25 12.96 16.71
C TYR A 64 -12.04 12.45 15.50
N ILE A 65 -13.31 12.08 15.68
CA ILE A 65 -14.14 11.45 14.63
C ILE A 65 -14.29 12.35 13.41
N GLU A 66 -14.59 13.64 13.61
CA GLU A 66 -14.77 14.60 12.51
C GLU A 66 -13.46 14.83 11.72
N GLN A 67 -12.34 14.96 12.44
CA GLN A 67 -11.03 15.14 11.83
C GLN A 67 -10.57 13.87 11.09
N GLU A 68 -10.87 12.71 11.66
CA GLU A 68 -10.64 11.42 11.01
C GLU A 68 -11.39 11.33 9.68
N GLU A 69 -12.69 11.68 9.68
CA GLU A 69 -13.49 11.66 8.46
C GLU A 69 -12.94 12.61 7.39
N LEU A 70 -12.52 13.80 7.80
CA LEU A 70 -11.91 14.79 6.89
C LEU A 70 -10.61 14.25 6.27
N LEU A 71 -9.72 13.69 7.09
CA LEU A 71 -8.45 13.11 6.62
C LEU A 71 -8.70 11.91 5.71
N ALA A 72 -9.61 11.00 6.08
CA ALA A 72 -9.95 9.82 5.27
C ALA A 72 -10.56 10.21 3.92
N THR A 73 -11.39 11.26 3.88
CA THR A 73 -11.98 11.78 2.63
C THR A 73 -10.90 12.30 1.68
N ASN A 74 -9.81 12.83 2.23
CA ASN A 74 -8.66 13.30 1.45
C ASN A 74 -7.68 12.16 1.07
N GLY A 75 -8.06 10.89 1.26
CA GLY A 75 -7.25 9.73 0.88
C GLY A 75 -6.13 9.39 1.85
N ASN A 76 -6.14 9.95 3.07
CA ASN A 76 -5.10 9.67 4.05
C ASN A 76 -5.37 8.36 4.80
N SER A 77 -4.31 7.59 5.04
CA SER A 77 -4.28 6.55 6.07
C SER A 77 -4.14 7.22 7.45
N ILE A 78 -4.98 6.82 8.41
CA ILE A 78 -5.01 7.47 9.71
C ILE A 78 -4.12 6.73 10.71
N VAL A 79 -3.19 7.45 11.29
CA VAL A 79 -2.36 7.01 12.41
C VAL A 79 -2.81 7.72 13.67
N TYR A 80 -3.20 6.96 14.67
CA TYR A 80 -3.61 7.47 15.97
C TYR A 80 -2.44 7.47 16.93
N ILE A 81 -2.36 8.51 17.77
CA ILE A 81 -1.38 8.61 18.83
C ILE A 81 -2.14 8.71 20.15
N ALA A 82 -1.82 7.82 21.09
CA ALA A 82 -2.37 7.88 22.43
C ALA A 82 -1.26 7.85 23.49
N LYS A 83 -1.52 8.48 24.61
CA LYS A 83 -0.65 8.53 25.79
C LYS A 83 -1.47 8.13 27.03
N ASN A 84 -1.00 7.11 27.76
CA ASN A 84 -1.66 6.62 28.98
C ASN A 84 -3.16 6.38 28.82
N ASN A 85 -3.55 5.70 27.74
CA ASN A 85 -4.92 5.39 27.35
C ASN A 85 -5.80 6.59 26.98
N GLU A 86 -5.24 7.78 26.80
CA GLU A 86 -5.96 8.92 26.23
C GLU A 86 -5.43 9.23 24.82
N ILE A 87 -6.34 9.48 23.89
CA ILE A 87 -5.95 9.90 22.54
C ILE A 87 -5.32 11.30 22.61
N PHE A 88 -4.10 11.38 22.08
CA PHE A 88 -3.31 12.61 22.05
C PHE A 88 -3.46 13.36 20.73
N GLY A 89 -3.69 12.62 19.65
CA GLY A 89 -3.89 13.18 18.32
C GLY A 89 -4.01 12.12 17.24
N ILE A 90 -4.28 12.59 16.03
CA ILE A 90 -4.30 11.77 14.81
C ILE A 90 -3.42 12.43 13.75
N ILE A 91 -2.81 11.60 12.91
CA ILE A 91 -1.98 12.03 11.78
C ILE A 91 -2.53 11.36 10.52
N GLY A 92 -2.82 12.14 9.49
CA GLY A 92 -3.07 11.64 8.15
C GLY A 92 -1.75 11.39 7.43
N VAL A 93 -1.52 10.18 6.99
CA VAL A 93 -0.39 9.82 6.13
C VAL A 93 -0.92 9.49 4.76
N ASN A 94 -0.42 10.19 3.76
CA ASN A 94 -0.81 9.97 2.37
C ASN A 94 0.41 9.57 1.56
N ASP A 95 0.25 8.51 0.78
CA ASP A 95 1.23 8.19 -0.26
C ASP A 95 1.07 9.19 -1.41
N ILE A 96 2.17 9.84 -1.77
CA ILE A 96 2.17 10.74 -2.92
C ILE A 96 1.94 9.89 -4.18
N ILE A 97 0.75 10.05 -4.76
CA ILE A 97 0.45 9.47 -6.07
C ILE A 97 1.41 10.11 -7.07
N ARG A 98 2.19 9.29 -7.78
CA ARG A 98 3.13 9.79 -8.79
C ARG A 98 2.37 10.35 -9.97
N ASP A 99 2.78 11.50 -10.48
CA ASP A 99 2.07 12.25 -11.53
C ASP A 99 1.83 11.44 -12.81
N ASN A 100 2.68 10.46 -13.11
CA ASN A 100 2.57 9.65 -14.33
C ASN A 100 1.58 8.49 -14.23
N VAL A 101 1.13 8.08 -13.04
CA VAL A 101 0.30 6.87 -12.84
C VAL A 101 -1.05 7.02 -13.52
N LYS A 102 -1.68 8.17 -13.42
CA LYS A 102 -2.96 8.44 -14.09
C LYS A 102 -2.86 8.25 -15.60
N ASN A 103 -1.81 8.79 -16.22
CA ASN A 103 -1.59 8.66 -17.66
C ASN A 103 -1.39 7.19 -18.08
N ILE A 104 -0.71 6.40 -17.25
CA ILE A 104 -0.50 4.96 -17.50
C ILE A 104 -1.83 4.23 -17.45
N ILE A 105 -2.68 4.52 -16.45
CA ILE A 105 -4.01 3.89 -16.34
C ILE A 105 -4.89 4.25 -17.53
N GLU A 106 -4.87 5.50 -17.98
CA GLU A 106 -5.58 5.92 -19.18
C GLU A 106 -5.06 5.17 -20.43
N GLU A 107 -3.74 4.99 -20.56
CA GLU A 107 -3.15 4.26 -21.69
C GLU A 107 -3.51 2.76 -21.66
N LEU A 108 -3.52 2.12 -20.48
CA LEU A 108 -3.98 0.75 -20.31
C LEU A 108 -5.45 0.61 -20.75
N ASN A 109 -6.32 1.49 -20.28
CA ASN A 109 -7.73 1.49 -20.66
C ASN A 109 -7.94 1.70 -22.18
N LYS A 110 -7.16 2.59 -22.83
CA LYS A 110 -7.16 2.78 -24.30
C LYS A 110 -6.73 1.51 -25.04
N ASN A 111 -5.92 0.66 -24.43
CA ASN A 111 -5.50 -0.63 -24.97
C ASN A 111 -6.48 -1.78 -24.62
N ASN A 112 -7.68 -1.49 -24.12
CA ASN A 112 -8.68 -2.45 -23.66
C ASN A 112 -8.19 -3.35 -22.51
N ILE A 113 -7.32 -2.83 -21.65
CA ILE A 113 -6.86 -3.50 -20.45
C ILE A 113 -7.62 -2.89 -19.26
N GLU A 114 -8.47 -3.69 -18.63
CA GLU A 114 -9.21 -3.31 -17.44
C GLU A 114 -8.25 -3.20 -16.26
N VAL A 115 -8.30 -2.09 -15.51
CA VAL A 115 -7.50 -1.88 -14.31
C VAL A 115 -8.37 -2.04 -13.08
N ILE A 116 -7.95 -2.91 -12.17
CA ILE A 116 -8.60 -3.18 -10.88
C ILE A 116 -7.61 -2.85 -9.77
N MET A 117 -8.02 -2.02 -8.83
CA MET A 117 -7.23 -1.71 -7.63
C MET A 117 -7.60 -2.65 -6.49
N LEU A 118 -6.62 -3.39 -5.97
CA LEU A 118 -6.76 -4.24 -4.78
C LEU A 118 -5.94 -3.63 -3.64
N THR A 119 -6.61 -3.27 -2.54
CA THR A 119 -5.93 -2.63 -1.40
C THR A 119 -6.45 -3.13 -0.06
N GLY A 120 -5.57 -3.15 0.95
CA GLY A 120 -5.94 -3.37 2.34
C GLY A 120 -6.53 -2.14 3.03
N ASP A 121 -6.49 -0.98 2.39
CA ASP A 121 -7.07 0.26 2.91
C ASP A 121 -8.59 0.18 3.01
N ASN A 122 -9.16 1.07 3.81
CA ASN A 122 -10.61 1.18 3.91
C ASN A 122 -11.25 1.73 2.62
N ASN A 123 -12.57 1.51 2.46
CA ASN A 123 -13.30 1.89 1.26
C ASN A 123 -13.21 3.39 0.93
N LYS A 124 -13.20 4.28 1.93
CA LYS A 124 -13.14 5.74 1.70
C LYS A 124 -11.80 6.14 1.08
N THR A 125 -10.70 5.70 1.69
CA THR A 125 -9.33 5.94 1.20
C THR A 125 -9.13 5.35 -0.18
N ALA A 126 -9.50 4.07 -0.37
CA ALA A 126 -9.37 3.38 -1.64
C ALA A 126 -10.14 4.07 -2.77
N LYS A 127 -11.37 4.50 -2.50
CA LYS A 127 -12.20 5.23 -3.47
C LYS A 127 -11.59 6.58 -3.83
N SER A 128 -11.12 7.35 -2.87
CA SER A 128 -10.48 8.66 -3.12
C SER A 128 -9.25 8.53 -4.04
N ILE A 129 -8.39 7.53 -3.79
CA ILE A 129 -7.22 7.24 -4.62
C ILE A 129 -7.66 6.83 -6.03
N ALA A 130 -8.63 5.92 -6.13
CA ALA A 130 -9.12 5.42 -7.41
C ALA A 130 -9.77 6.52 -8.26
N ASP A 131 -10.58 7.39 -7.66
CA ASP A 131 -11.20 8.54 -8.33
C ASP A 131 -10.12 9.50 -8.89
N THR A 132 -9.07 9.76 -8.11
CA THR A 132 -7.92 10.58 -8.54
C THR A 132 -7.20 9.97 -9.73
N LEU A 133 -7.02 8.63 -9.74
CA LEU A 133 -6.33 7.89 -10.78
C LEU A 133 -7.21 7.52 -11.98
N GLY A 134 -8.54 7.69 -11.88
CA GLY A 134 -9.48 7.26 -12.91
C GLY A 134 -9.69 5.75 -12.98
N ILE A 135 -9.46 5.04 -11.87
CA ILE A 135 -9.72 3.59 -11.74
C ILE A 135 -11.19 3.37 -11.38
N LYS A 136 -11.92 2.60 -12.18
CA LYS A 136 -13.35 2.34 -11.98
C LYS A 136 -13.63 1.19 -11.01
N ASN A 137 -12.77 0.19 -11.00
CA ASN A 137 -12.95 -1.04 -10.24
C ASN A 137 -11.99 -1.09 -9.05
N VAL A 138 -12.55 -1.05 -7.85
CA VAL A 138 -11.81 -1.02 -6.58
C VAL A 138 -12.35 -2.08 -5.65
N ILE A 139 -11.46 -2.85 -5.05
CA ILE A 139 -11.75 -3.81 -3.99
C ILE A 139 -10.87 -3.45 -2.80
N ALA A 140 -11.49 -2.93 -1.76
CA ALA A 140 -10.84 -2.43 -0.56
C ALA A 140 -10.97 -3.42 0.62
N ASN A 141 -10.26 -3.14 1.72
CA ASN A 141 -10.19 -3.98 2.93
C ASN A 141 -9.70 -5.42 2.67
N VAL A 142 -8.92 -5.63 1.62
CA VAL A 142 -8.49 -6.96 1.17
C VAL A 142 -7.27 -7.43 1.95
N THR A 143 -7.35 -8.60 2.56
CA THR A 143 -6.19 -9.28 3.15
C THR A 143 -5.31 -9.93 2.08
N PRO A 144 -4.03 -10.27 2.37
CA PRO A 144 -3.17 -10.96 1.40
C PRO A 144 -3.78 -12.26 0.83
N ASN A 145 -4.45 -13.05 1.67
CA ASN A 145 -5.11 -14.30 1.23
C ASN A 145 -6.31 -14.03 0.32
N GLU A 146 -7.08 -12.98 0.61
CA GLU A 146 -8.23 -12.60 -0.22
C GLU A 146 -7.80 -12.08 -1.59
N LYS A 147 -6.62 -11.43 -1.73
CA LYS A 147 -6.07 -11.04 -3.03
C LYS A 147 -5.91 -12.25 -3.95
N SER A 148 -5.38 -13.36 -3.43
CA SER A 148 -5.24 -14.61 -4.19
C SER A 148 -6.58 -15.18 -4.64
N ASN A 149 -7.60 -15.14 -3.78
CA ASN A 149 -8.95 -15.60 -4.12
C ASN A 149 -9.59 -14.75 -5.22
N ILE A 150 -9.36 -13.43 -5.21
CA ILE A 150 -9.84 -12.51 -6.25
C ILE A 150 -9.16 -12.83 -7.59
N ILE A 151 -7.83 -13.01 -7.61
CA ILE A 151 -7.10 -13.42 -8.82
C ILE A 151 -7.67 -14.72 -9.38
N LYS A 152 -7.86 -15.73 -8.53
CA LYS A 152 -8.45 -17.02 -8.93
C LYS A 152 -9.82 -16.83 -9.56
N LYS A 153 -10.71 -16.05 -8.92
CA LYS A 153 -12.05 -15.76 -9.43
C LYS A 153 -12.01 -15.13 -10.83
N LEU A 154 -11.14 -14.12 -11.04
CA LEU A 154 -11.00 -13.47 -12.33
C LEU A 154 -10.53 -14.45 -13.42
N LYS A 155 -9.61 -15.36 -13.09
CA LYS A 155 -9.15 -16.42 -14.01
C LYS A 155 -10.27 -17.43 -14.29
N ASP A 156 -11.05 -17.83 -13.30
CA ASP A 156 -12.20 -18.74 -13.46
C ASP A 156 -13.30 -18.11 -14.35
N GLU A 157 -13.39 -16.77 -14.39
CA GLU A 157 -14.22 -16.00 -15.32
C GLU A 157 -13.63 -15.92 -16.75
N GLY A 158 -12.49 -16.56 -17.01
CA GLY A 158 -11.82 -16.60 -18.33
C GLY A 158 -10.98 -15.35 -18.63
N LYS A 159 -10.69 -14.51 -17.65
CA LYS A 159 -9.82 -13.33 -17.82
C LYS A 159 -8.35 -13.74 -17.75
N ILE A 160 -7.52 -13.10 -18.57
CA ILE A 160 -6.05 -13.16 -18.43
C ILE A 160 -5.64 -12.05 -17.47
N VAL A 161 -5.04 -12.43 -16.34
CA VAL A 161 -4.78 -11.54 -15.21
C VAL A 161 -3.29 -11.26 -15.06
N MET A 162 -2.91 -9.98 -15.15
CA MET A 162 -1.62 -9.49 -14.70
C MET A 162 -1.77 -8.92 -13.30
N MET A 163 -1.01 -9.44 -12.34
CA MET A 163 -0.93 -8.89 -10.98
C MET A 163 0.34 -8.08 -10.83
N CYS A 164 0.21 -6.85 -10.33
CA CYS A 164 1.35 -5.99 -9.98
C CYS A 164 1.36 -5.76 -8.47
N GLY A 165 2.47 -6.02 -7.81
CA GLY A 165 2.59 -5.87 -6.36
C GLY A 165 4.03 -5.67 -5.88
N ASP A 166 4.21 -5.49 -4.57
CA ASP A 166 5.53 -5.26 -3.96
C ASP A 166 6.36 -6.55 -3.76
N GLY A 167 5.76 -7.69 -3.97
CA GLY A 167 6.39 -9.02 -3.87
C GLY A 167 6.45 -9.61 -2.46
N ILE A 168 6.25 -8.85 -1.40
CA ILE A 168 6.33 -9.36 -0.02
C ILE A 168 4.96 -9.90 0.42
N ASN A 169 3.97 -9.02 0.47
CA ASN A 169 2.61 -9.35 0.90
C ASN A 169 1.76 -9.91 -0.24
N ASP A 170 2.16 -9.68 -1.47
CA ASP A 170 1.42 -10.03 -2.68
C ASP A 170 1.94 -11.33 -3.35
N SER A 171 3.00 -11.98 -2.79
CA SER A 171 3.62 -13.18 -3.38
C SER A 171 2.63 -14.26 -3.80
N PRO A 172 1.63 -14.66 -2.97
CA PRO A 172 0.68 -15.68 -3.38
C PRO A 172 -0.22 -15.26 -4.54
N ALA A 173 -0.59 -13.97 -4.61
CA ALA A 173 -1.41 -13.42 -5.69
C ALA A 173 -0.60 -13.25 -6.98
N LEU A 174 0.67 -12.84 -6.88
CA LEU A 174 1.61 -12.77 -8.00
C LEU A 174 1.81 -14.14 -8.64
N ALA A 175 2.15 -15.16 -7.84
CA ALA A 175 2.38 -16.53 -8.32
C ALA A 175 1.11 -17.18 -8.92
N LEU A 176 -0.07 -16.77 -8.50
CA LEU A 176 -1.34 -17.32 -8.99
C LEU A 176 -1.82 -16.65 -10.28
N SER A 177 -1.40 -15.43 -10.57
CA SER A 177 -1.78 -14.68 -11.77
C SER A 177 -1.22 -15.33 -13.04
N ASP A 178 -1.71 -14.93 -14.24
CA ASP A 178 -1.13 -15.38 -15.50
C ASP A 178 0.18 -14.66 -15.79
N ILE A 179 0.36 -13.46 -15.23
CA ILE A 179 1.60 -12.67 -15.28
C ILE A 179 1.77 -11.96 -13.95
N GLY A 180 2.74 -12.40 -13.16
CA GLY A 180 3.14 -11.75 -11.92
C GLY A 180 4.22 -10.71 -12.16
N VAL A 181 3.97 -9.46 -11.78
CA VAL A 181 4.91 -8.34 -11.93
C VAL A 181 5.25 -7.76 -10.57
N SER A 182 6.48 -7.91 -10.13
CA SER A 182 6.97 -7.24 -8.92
C SER A 182 7.51 -5.85 -9.23
N VAL A 183 7.02 -4.85 -8.48
CA VAL A 183 7.50 -3.46 -8.59
C VAL A 183 8.66 -3.15 -7.64
N ASN A 184 9.09 -4.13 -6.85
CA ASN A 184 10.21 -3.99 -5.91
C ASN A 184 11.27 -5.06 -6.18
N SER A 185 12.44 -4.64 -6.66
CA SER A 185 13.55 -5.53 -7.02
C SER A 185 14.37 -6.03 -5.82
N GLY A 186 14.04 -5.58 -4.59
CA GLY A 186 14.95 -5.69 -3.44
C GLY A 186 14.85 -6.97 -2.62
N THR A 187 13.88 -7.87 -2.87
CA THR A 187 13.70 -9.08 -2.06
C THR A 187 13.77 -10.36 -2.90
N ASP A 188 14.39 -11.40 -2.36
CA ASP A 188 14.45 -12.72 -3.01
C ASP A 188 13.03 -13.30 -3.18
N ILE A 189 12.13 -13.04 -2.24
CA ILE A 189 10.71 -13.47 -2.30
C ILE A 189 10.01 -12.88 -3.53
N ALA A 190 10.28 -11.61 -3.88
CA ALA A 190 9.72 -10.99 -5.07
C ALA A 190 10.21 -11.66 -6.36
N ARG A 191 11.47 -12.13 -6.37
CA ARG A 191 12.07 -12.84 -7.51
C ARG A 191 11.46 -14.21 -7.72
N ASP A 192 11.20 -14.93 -6.64
CA ASP A 192 10.68 -16.30 -6.71
C ASP A 192 9.18 -16.36 -7.05
N SER A 193 8.43 -15.28 -6.80
CA SER A 193 6.97 -15.23 -6.96
C SER A 193 6.48 -14.43 -8.16
N SER A 194 7.37 -13.85 -8.98
CA SER A 194 6.97 -13.04 -10.13
C SER A 194 7.68 -13.44 -11.43
N ASP A 195 6.96 -13.32 -12.55
CA ASP A 195 7.51 -13.57 -13.90
C ASP A 195 8.34 -12.39 -14.39
N VAL A 196 8.05 -11.20 -13.91
CA VAL A 196 8.72 -9.96 -14.29
C VAL A 196 9.03 -9.12 -13.05
N ILE A 197 10.23 -8.55 -13.03
CA ILE A 197 10.68 -7.64 -11.97
C ILE A 197 10.98 -6.29 -12.59
N LEU A 198 10.30 -5.25 -12.13
CA LEU A 198 10.60 -3.88 -12.52
C LEU A 198 11.79 -3.37 -11.69
N THR A 199 12.91 -3.10 -12.36
CA THR A 199 14.14 -2.62 -11.69
C THR A 199 14.01 -1.19 -11.18
N LYS A 200 13.12 -0.42 -11.77
CA LYS A 200 12.69 0.89 -11.27
C LYS A 200 11.29 0.75 -10.72
N ASN A 201 11.07 1.26 -9.54
CA ASN A 201 9.74 1.35 -8.95
C ASN A 201 8.89 2.39 -9.73
N ASP A 202 8.66 2.11 -11.02
CA ASP A 202 7.98 2.98 -11.98
C ASP A 202 7.04 2.16 -12.87
N LEU A 203 5.76 2.45 -12.78
CA LEU A 203 4.71 1.78 -13.55
C LEU A 203 4.78 2.05 -15.06
N THR A 204 5.54 3.05 -15.54
CA THR A 204 5.80 3.24 -16.98
C THR A 204 6.45 2.03 -17.60
N SER A 205 7.19 1.27 -16.83
CA SER A 205 7.82 0.02 -17.26
C SER A 205 6.80 -1.05 -17.66
N ILE A 206 5.58 -1.01 -17.14
CA ILE A 206 4.49 -1.93 -17.53
C ILE A 206 4.10 -1.68 -18.99
N MET A 207 3.92 -0.43 -19.39
CA MET A 207 3.61 -0.10 -20.78
C MET A 207 4.74 -0.51 -21.74
N ASN A 208 5.98 -0.32 -21.32
CA ASN A 208 7.15 -0.77 -22.08
C ASN A 208 7.15 -2.30 -22.23
N LEU A 209 6.87 -3.05 -21.16
CA LEU A 209 6.76 -4.50 -21.17
C LEU A 209 5.70 -4.97 -22.19
N ILE A 210 4.50 -4.40 -22.13
CA ILE A 210 3.40 -4.72 -23.05
C ILE A 210 3.81 -4.41 -24.49
N ASN A 211 4.42 -3.27 -24.75
CA ASN A 211 4.83 -2.85 -26.09
C ASN A 211 5.95 -3.74 -26.66
N ILE A 212 6.94 -4.11 -25.84
CA ILE A 212 8.01 -5.03 -26.23
C ILE A 212 7.42 -6.40 -26.57
N SER A 213 6.55 -6.94 -25.70
CA SER A 213 5.88 -8.22 -25.93
C SER A 213 5.11 -8.25 -27.26
N LYS A 214 4.30 -7.21 -27.53
CA LYS A 214 3.56 -7.08 -28.80
C LYS A 214 4.50 -7.05 -30.02
N LYS A 215 5.61 -6.32 -29.94
CA LYS A 215 6.61 -6.25 -31.02
C LYS A 215 7.31 -7.60 -31.25
N THR A 216 7.68 -8.27 -30.16
CA THR A 216 8.34 -9.60 -30.22
C THR A 216 7.44 -10.63 -30.90
N ILE A 217 6.17 -10.72 -30.46
CA ILE A 217 5.19 -11.64 -31.07
C ILE A 217 4.98 -11.34 -32.55
N ARG A 218 4.92 -10.04 -32.93
CA ARG A 218 4.78 -9.66 -34.32
C ARG A 218 5.99 -10.10 -35.16
N ASN A 219 7.19 -9.95 -34.65
CA ASN A 219 8.42 -10.39 -35.34
C ASN A 219 8.44 -11.93 -35.53
N ILE A 220 8.06 -12.68 -34.47
CA ILE A 220 7.97 -14.15 -34.55
C ILE A 220 6.97 -14.61 -35.62
N LYS A 221 5.83 -13.92 -35.77
CA LYS A 221 4.81 -14.27 -36.78
C LYS A 221 5.18 -13.87 -38.21
N GLN A 222 6.19 -12.99 -38.38
CA GLN A 222 6.66 -12.53 -39.68
C GLN A 222 7.81 -13.38 -40.24
N ASN A 223 8.47 -14.17 -39.38
CA ASN A 223 9.50 -15.16 -39.74
C ASN A 223 8.87 -16.54 -39.91
#